data_40d646bac140c7d00920074216259251
#
_entry.id   40d646bac140c7d00920074216259251
#
_cell.length_a   1.000
_cell.length_b   1.000
_cell.length_c   1.000
_cell.angle_alpha   90.00
_cell.angle_beta   90.00
_cell.angle_gamma   90.00
#
_symmetry.space_group_name_H-M   'P 1'
#
loop_
_entity.id
_entity.type
_entity.pdbx_description
1 polymer ?
#
loop_
_entity_poly.entity_id
_entity_poly.type
_entity_poly.pdbx_seq_one_letter_code
_entity_poly.pdbx_strand_id
1 'polypeptide(L)'
;RNHVWEVSPPESKEECRSRVRVGIRKSFWNLSAMLIEYCRDHNMDVSSVVYKEASDVNAKLKDLKSRLRKKNKVSISPAFQWAQTKHRIYLSVKLAHKMDTPATLGCVVTKSSFDPSGVKFRADCEKQRKSFFLTVETFKALNPENCTWDYNSVGRVTFTLFKNETQYWPRLLKAKSKPGNMHVWWDMKQRLEKEEKEETKRLEEEKKRLKKQEEEAEKKRNEKNNSSRSSSEANSTSTTTNSSTKEDL
;
A
#
# COMPACT_ATOMS: atom_id res chain seq x y z
N ARG A 1 40.90 27.43 -37.66
CA ARG A 1 40.77 28.82 -38.23
C ARG A 1 40.30 29.69 -37.08
N ASN A 2 41.24 30.49 -36.57
CA ASN A 2 41.01 31.49 -35.51
C ASN A 2 40.24 32.66 -36.14
N HIS A 3 38.93 32.69 -36.00
CA HIS A 3 38.18 33.92 -36.16
C HIS A 3 38.47 34.76 -34.92
N VAL A 4 39.50 35.61 -35.02
CA VAL A 4 39.69 36.74 -34.11
C VAL A 4 38.50 37.66 -34.38
N TRP A 5 37.56 37.67 -33.44
CA TRP A 5 36.50 38.68 -33.44
C TRP A 5 37.19 40.00 -33.09
N GLU A 6 37.32 40.91 -34.05
CA GLU A 6 37.62 42.31 -33.77
C GLU A 6 36.43 42.93 -33.00
N VAL A 7 36.34 42.60 -31.73
CA VAL A 7 35.39 43.24 -30.84
C VAL A 7 36.14 44.39 -30.18
N SER A 8 35.76 45.65 -30.50
CA SER A 8 36.23 46.79 -29.80
C SER A 8 36.05 46.58 -28.26
N PRO A 9 36.97 47.03 -27.43
CA PRO A 9 36.81 46.87 -25.99
C PRO A 9 35.53 47.60 -25.50
N PRO A 10 34.85 47.10 -24.47
CA PRO A 10 33.65 47.73 -23.95
C PRO A 10 33.98 49.06 -23.31
N GLU A 11 33.25 50.11 -23.67
CA GLU A 11 33.50 51.47 -23.19
C GLU A 11 32.70 51.83 -21.91
N SER A 12 31.68 51.07 -21.60
CA SER A 12 30.82 51.32 -20.44
C SER A 12 30.58 50.08 -19.59
N LYS A 13 30.23 50.32 -18.29
CA LYS A 13 29.86 49.27 -17.35
C LYS A 13 28.66 48.44 -17.82
N GLU A 14 27.65 49.05 -18.41
CA GLU A 14 26.48 48.40 -18.97
C GLU A 14 26.85 47.52 -20.16
N GLU A 15 27.74 47.98 -20.98
CA GLU A 15 28.22 47.21 -22.12
C GLU A 15 29.06 45.99 -21.67
N CYS A 16 29.95 46.17 -20.69
CA CYS A 16 30.64 45.08 -20.02
C CYS A 16 29.66 44.00 -19.52
N ARG A 17 28.67 44.43 -18.77
CA ARG A 17 27.63 43.52 -18.22
C ARG A 17 26.89 42.80 -19.30
N SER A 18 26.49 43.48 -20.39
CA SER A 18 25.77 42.89 -21.51
C SER A 18 26.62 41.87 -22.23
N ARG A 19 27.86 42.17 -22.57
CA ARG A 19 28.78 41.30 -23.28
C ARG A 19 29.14 40.04 -22.47
N VAL A 20 29.42 40.20 -21.17
CA VAL A 20 29.68 39.09 -20.26
C VAL A 20 28.43 38.17 -20.18
N ARG A 21 27.25 38.76 -20.04
CA ARG A 21 25.98 37.99 -20.06
C ARG A 21 25.81 37.18 -21.31
N VAL A 22 26.01 37.79 -22.47
CA VAL A 22 25.88 37.10 -23.78
C VAL A 22 26.91 35.99 -23.89
N GLY A 23 28.16 36.26 -23.50
CA GLY A 23 29.22 35.26 -23.53
C GLY A 23 28.90 34.01 -22.71
N ILE A 24 28.46 34.19 -21.46
CA ILE A 24 28.07 33.08 -20.58
C ILE A 24 26.88 32.33 -21.15
N ARG A 25 25.83 33.01 -21.63
CA ARG A 25 24.63 32.38 -22.21
C ARG A 25 24.92 31.60 -23.50
N LYS A 26 25.87 32.06 -24.29
CA LYS A 26 26.31 31.40 -25.52
C LYS A 26 27.40 30.36 -25.26
N SER A 27 27.80 30.14 -24.03
CA SER A 27 28.88 29.21 -23.61
C SER A 27 30.25 29.55 -24.19
N PHE A 28 30.53 30.84 -24.46
CA PHE A 28 31.82 31.32 -24.92
C PHE A 28 32.73 31.56 -23.68
N TRP A 29 33.10 30.47 -23.00
CA TRP A 29 33.78 30.53 -21.70
C TRP A 29 35.08 31.33 -21.71
N ASN A 30 35.94 31.09 -22.68
CA ASN A 30 37.21 31.79 -22.80
C ASN A 30 37.04 33.31 -23.04
N LEU A 31 36.11 33.67 -23.94
CA LEU A 31 35.78 35.06 -24.19
C LEU A 31 35.15 35.73 -22.96
N SER A 32 34.29 35.02 -22.26
CA SER A 32 33.71 35.56 -21.03
C SER A 32 34.74 35.79 -19.94
N ALA A 33 35.72 34.88 -19.77
CA ALA A 33 36.81 35.04 -18.86
C ALA A 33 37.67 36.31 -19.19
N MET A 34 38.08 36.46 -20.45
CA MET A 34 38.83 37.66 -20.90
C MET A 34 38.03 38.94 -20.67
N LEU A 35 36.71 38.93 -20.96
CA LEU A 35 35.85 40.10 -20.72
C LEU A 35 35.72 40.44 -19.24
N ILE A 36 35.62 39.45 -18.37
CA ILE A 36 35.54 39.64 -16.92
C ILE A 36 36.84 40.24 -16.38
N GLU A 37 38.00 39.74 -16.84
CA GLU A 37 39.32 40.28 -16.49
C GLU A 37 39.46 41.71 -16.97
N TYR A 38 39.15 42.00 -18.22
CA TYR A 38 39.16 43.35 -18.75
C TYR A 38 38.27 44.31 -17.96
N CYS A 39 37.01 43.91 -17.69
CA CYS A 39 36.10 44.77 -16.94
C CYS A 39 36.60 45.03 -15.50
N ARG A 40 37.22 44.02 -14.85
CA ARG A 40 37.82 44.16 -13.52
C ARG A 40 38.97 45.17 -13.53
N ASP A 41 39.86 45.04 -14.52
CA ASP A 41 41.05 45.88 -14.62
C ASP A 41 40.70 47.35 -14.92
N HIS A 42 39.52 47.58 -15.49
CA HIS A 42 38.97 48.94 -15.72
C HIS A 42 37.92 49.37 -14.66
N ASN A 43 37.90 48.73 -13.46
CA ASN A 43 36.98 49.01 -12.37
C ASN A 43 35.48 48.96 -12.72
N MET A 44 35.11 48.13 -13.74
CA MET A 44 33.75 47.91 -14.13
C MET A 44 33.21 46.63 -13.46
N ASP A 45 32.47 46.76 -12.36
CA ASP A 45 31.93 45.63 -11.62
C ASP A 45 30.85 44.87 -12.39
N VAL A 46 31.11 43.59 -12.68
CA VAL A 46 30.21 42.62 -13.39
C VAL A 46 29.78 41.47 -12.50
N SER A 47 30.17 41.47 -11.22
CA SER A 47 29.93 40.36 -10.28
C SER A 47 28.48 39.92 -10.23
N SER A 48 27.54 40.86 -10.14
CA SER A 48 26.11 40.56 -10.07
C SER A 48 25.58 39.78 -11.31
N VAL A 49 26.12 40.09 -12.49
CA VAL A 49 25.79 39.41 -13.75
C VAL A 49 26.37 38.00 -13.78
N VAL A 50 27.64 37.86 -13.40
CA VAL A 50 28.31 36.56 -13.35
C VAL A 50 27.60 35.59 -12.38
N TYR A 51 27.30 36.04 -11.16
CA TYR A 51 26.58 35.20 -10.16
C TYR A 51 25.21 34.81 -10.65
N LYS A 52 24.43 35.72 -11.23
CA LYS A 52 23.12 35.43 -11.79
C LYS A 52 23.17 34.39 -12.91
N GLU A 53 24.00 34.62 -13.92
CA GLU A 53 24.11 33.71 -15.06
C GLU A 53 24.69 32.35 -14.64
N ALA A 54 25.62 32.29 -13.68
CA ALA A 54 26.11 31.03 -13.12
C ALA A 54 25.02 30.26 -12.40
N SER A 55 24.17 30.94 -11.64
CA SER A 55 23.01 30.33 -10.97
C SER A 55 22.04 29.74 -11.99
N ASP A 56 21.73 30.47 -13.07
CA ASP A 56 20.83 30.03 -14.14
C ASP A 56 21.39 28.81 -14.89
N VAL A 57 22.71 28.81 -15.18
CA VAL A 57 23.40 27.66 -15.81
C VAL A 57 23.35 26.44 -14.87
N ASN A 58 23.62 26.61 -13.59
CA ASN A 58 23.55 25.53 -12.61
C ASN A 58 22.13 24.95 -12.49
N ALA A 59 21.10 25.80 -12.51
CA ALA A 59 19.70 25.35 -12.51
C ALA A 59 19.38 24.49 -13.75
N LYS A 60 19.82 24.92 -14.95
CA LYS A 60 19.66 24.15 -16.17
C LYS A 60 20.42 22.82 -16.13
N LEU A 61 21.64 22.80 -15.64
CA LEU A 61 22.43 21.57 -15.46
C LEU A 61 21.76 20.61 -14.47
N LYS A 62 21.16 21.12 -13.39
CA LYS A 62 20.40 20.32 -12.43
C LYS A 62 19.16 19.68 -13.07
N ASP A 63 18.44 20.44 -13.92
CA ASP A 63 17.30 19.91 -14.67
C ASP A 63 17.73 18.80 -15.66
N LEU A 64 18.78 19.03 -16.45
CA LEU A 64 19.32 18.03 -17.35
C LEU A 64 19.76 16.75 -16.63
N LYS A 65 20.45 16.88 -15.50
CA LYS A 65 20.84 15.74 -14.65
C LYS A 65 19.59 15.01 -14.11
N SER A 66 18.54 15.74 -13.76
CA SER A 66 17.27 15.15 -13.32
C SER A 66 16.60 14.33 -14.43
N ARG A 67 16.58 14.86 -15.66
CA ARG A 67 16.04 14.16 -16.86
C ARG A 67 16.85 12.89 -17.18
N LEU A 68 18.17 12.96 -17.09
CA LEU A 68 19.05 11.80 -17.26
C LEU A 68 18.77 10.72 -16.20
N ARG A 69 18.59 11.12 -14.92
CA ARG A 69 18.28 10.20 -13.83
C ARG A 69 16.95 9.46 -14.03
N LYS A 70 15.92 10.14 -14.55
CA LYS A 70 14.62 9.51 -14.85
C LYS A 70 14.72 8.42 -15.91
N LYS A 71 15.56 8.59 -16.93
CA LYS A 71 15.75 7.58 -17.99
C LYS A 71 16.57 6.36 -17.56
N ASN A 72 17.43 6.49 -16.56
CA ASN A 72 18.37 5.44 -16.15
C ASN A 72 17.94 4.73 -14.84
N LYS A 73 16.65 4.75 -14.48
CA LYS A 73 16.16 3.95 -13.35
C LYS A 73 16.15 2.48 -13.76
N VAL A 74 16.83 1.65 -12.97
CA VAL A 74 16.80 0.20 -13.15
C VAL A 74 15.44 -0.33 -12.70
N SER A 75 14.71 -0.97 -13.60
CA SER A 75 13.43 -1.62 -13.29
C SER A 75 13.67 -3.00 -12.69
N ILE A 76 13.11 -3.26 -11.52
CA ILE A 76 13.32 -4.48 -10.75
C ILE A 76 11.97 -5.07 -10.37
N SER A 77 11.78 -6.36 -10.63
CA SER A 77 10.67 -7.13 -10.07
C SER A 77 11.03 -7.53 -8.64
N PRO A 78 10.33 -7.01 -7.61
CA PRO A 78 10.66 -7.29 -6.22
C PRO A 78 10.34 -8.73 -5.83
N ALA A 79 11.07 -9.27 -4.87
CA ALA A 79 10.69 -10.52 -4.22
C ALA A 79 9.48 -10.27 -3.31
N PHE A 80 8.55 -11.21 -3.31
CA PHE A 80 7.38 -11.14 -2.47
C PHE A 80 7.00 -12.48 -1.86
N GLN A 81 6.36 -12.41 -0.70
CA GLN A 81 5.84 -13.55 0.04
C GLN A 81 4.33 -13.43 0.14
N TRP A 82 3.64 -14.57 0.25
CA TRP A 82 2.19 -14.57 0.37
C TRP A 82 1.68 -15.60 1.37
N ALA A 83 0.57 -15.28 2.01
CA ALA A 83 -0.24 -16.16 2.84
C ALA A 83 -1.72 -15.85 2.59
N GLN A 84 -2.60 -16.75 3.02
CA GLN A 84 -4.04 -16.55 2.84
C GLN A 84 -4.85 -17.12 3.99
N THR A 85 -6.04 -16.55 4.17
CA THR A 85 -7.20 -17.15 4.85
C THR A 85 -8.27 -17.50 3.82
N LYS A 86 -9.42 -17.98 4.26
CA LYS A 86 -10.58 -18.19 3.39
C LYS A 86 -11.03 -16.89 2.70
N HIS A 87 -10.92 -15.74 3.39
CA HIS A 87 -11.46 -14.45 2.96
C HIS A 87 -10.41 -13.52 2.36
N ARG A 88 -9.14 -13.63 2.78
CA ARG A 88 -8.08 -12.64 2.49
C ARG A 88 -6.80 -13.28 1.99
N ILE A 89 -6.04 -12.48 1.24
CA ILE A 89 -4.67 -12.79 0.84
C ILE A 89 -3.77 -11.68 1.37
N TYR A 90 -2.65 -12.06 1.94
CA TYR A 90 -1.61 -11.16 2.43
C TYR A 90 -0.38 -11.30 1.55
N LEU A 91 0.10 -10.18 1.01
CA LEU A 91 1.34 -10.13 0.25
C LEU A 91 2.33 -9.25 1.00
N SER A 92 3.55 -9.74 1.20
CA SER A 92 4.67 -8.94 1.71
C SER A 92 5.69 -8.75 0.61
N VAL A 93 5.83 -7.53 0.12
CA VAL A 93 6.72 -7.15 -0.98
C VAL A 93 7.98 -6.51 -0.41
N LYS A 94 9.16 -7.06 -0.75
CA LYS A 94 10.45 -6.55 -0.30
C LYS A 94 11.03 -5.59 -1.35
N LEU A 95 11.14 -4.31 -0.99
CA LEU A 95 11.75 -3.28 -1.82
C LEU A 95 13.28 -3.26 -1.66
N ALA A 96 13.93 -4.41 -1.87
CA ALA A 96 15.37 -4.54 -1.86
C ALA A 96 15.81 -5.42 -3.02
N HIS A 97 16.99 -5.17 -3.54
CA HIS A 97 17.62 -5.98 -4.57
C HIS A 97 18.94 -6.53 -4.04
N LYS A 98 19.05 -7.85 -3.97
CA LYS A 98 20.24 -8.58 -3.45
C LYS A 98 20.57 -8.19 -2.00
N MET A 99 21.81 -7.77 -1.76
CA MET A 99 22.36 -7.42 -0.44
C MET A 99 22.19 -5.93 -0.11
N ASP A 100 21.45 -5.17 -0.92
CA ASP A 100 21.24 -3.74 -0.66
C ASP A 100 20.39 -3.54 0.61
N THR A 101 21.05 -3.30 1.70
CA THR A 101 20.52 -2.82 2.96
C THR A 101 21.14 -1.46 3.25
N PRO A 102 20.49 -0.57 3.83
CA PRO A 102 19.11 -0.17 4.09
C PRO A 102 18.50 0.65 2.94
N ALA A 103 18.64 0.12 1.77
CA ALA A 103 18.42 0.76 0.47
C ALA A 103 16.99 1.31 0.26
N THR A 104 16.08 0.96 1.11
CA THR A 104 14.66 1.29 0.99
C THR A 104 14.23 2.53 1.74
N LEU A 105 15.17 3.17 2.47
CA LEU A 105 14.97 4.51 3.00
C LEU A 105 14.80 5.49 1.85
N GLY A 106 13.58 6.00 1.65
CA GLY A 106 13.25 6.94 0.60
C GLY A 106 12.68 6.32 -0.68
N CYS A 107 12.25 5.05 -0.63
CA CYS A 107 11.35 4.50 -1.64
C CYS A 107 9.92 4.98 -1.39
N VAL A 108 9.28 5.51 -2.42
CA VAL A 108 7.90 5.99 -2.35
C VAL A 108 7.06 5.16 -3.32
N VAL A 109 5.91 4.70 -2.85
CA VAL A 109 4.90 4.07 -3.70
C VAL A 109 4.34 5.14 -4.62
N THR A 110 4.59 5.00 -5.92
CA THR A 110 4.15 5.97 -6.93
C THR A 110 2.85 5.57 -7.62
N LYS A 111 2.54 4.27 -7.61
CA LYS A 111 1.29 3.76 -8.15
C LYS A 111 0.93 2.44 -7.49
N SER A 112 -0.30 2.34 -7.01
CA SER A 112 -0.94 1.08 -6.63
C SER A 112 -2.34 1.05 -7.25
N SER A 113 -2.70 -0.05 -7.88
CA SER A 113 -4.06 -0.26 -8.39
C SER A 113 -4.50 -1.68 -8.07
N PHE A 114 -5.75 -1.79 -7.64
CA PHE A 114 -6.43 -3.04 -7.38
C PHE A 114 -7.49 -3.22 -8.45
N ASP A 115 -7.41 -4.33 -9.17
CA ASP A 115 -8.38 -4.73 -10.18
C ASP A 115 -9.01 -6.08 -9.74
N PRO A 116 -10.21 -6.45 -10.20
CA PRO A 116 -10.76 -7.78 -9.92
C PRO A 116 -9.82 -8.92 -10.34
N SER A 117 -8.97 -8.69 -11.34
CA SER A 117 -8.02 -9.66 -11.87
C SER A 117 -6.67 -9.68 -11.13
N GLY A 118 -6.42 -8.73 -10.20
CA GLY A 118 -5.16 -8.69 -9.48
C GLY A 118 -4.71 -7.32 -9.01
N VAL A 119 -3.42 -7.22 -8.75
CA VAL A 119 -2.75 -6.03 -8.19
C VAL A 119 -1.61 -5.59 -9.10
N LYS A 120 -1.52 -4.28 -9.33
CA LYS A 120 -0.37 -3.63 -9.96
C LYS A 120 0.23 -2.62 -8.99
N PHE A 121 1.53 -2.71 -8.82
CA PHE A 121 2.27 -1.91 -7.85
C PHE A 121 3.55 -1.36 -8.47
N ARG A 122 3.86 -0.11 -8.13
CA ARG A 122 5.11 0.54 -8.49
C ARG A 122 5.62 1.39 -7.33
N ALA A 123 6.91 1.25 -7.02
CA ALA A 123 7.61 2.10 -6.09
C ALA A 123 8.91 2.61 -6.70
N ASP A 124 9.18 3.89 -6.50
CA ASP A 124 10.37 4.56 -7.00
C ASP A 124 11.31 4.92 -5.85
N CYS A 125 12.57 4.51 -5.96
CA CYS A 125 13.65 4.77 -5.01
C CYS A 125 14.64 5.74 -5.66
N GLU A 126 14.45 7.04 -5.45
CA GLU A 126 15.23 8.08 -6.14
C GLU A 126 16.73 8.01 -5.83
N LYS A 127 17.08 7.86 -4.54
CA LYS A 127 18.48 7.83 -4.10
C LYS A 127 19.28 6.69 -4.73
N GLN A 128 18.63 5.57 -5.02
CA GLN A 128 19.27 4.36 -5.58
C GLN A 128 19.07 4.21 -7.08
N ARG A 129 18.31 5.10 -7.70
CA ARG A 129 17.94 5.01 -9.12
C ARG A 129 17.27 3.68 -9.47
N LYS A 130 16.44 3.14 -8.57
CA LYS A 130 15.70 1.89 -8.76
C LYS A 130 14.21 2.16 -8.81
N SER A 131 13.52 1.41 -9.64
CA SER A 131 12.06 1.38 -9.74
C SER A 131 11.60 -0.06 -9.56
N PHE A 132 10.84 -0.31 -8.53
CA PHE A 132 10.24 -1.62 -8.27
C PHE A 132 8.88 -1.69 -8.95
N PHE A 133 8.65 -2.78 -9.66
CA PHE A 133 7.42 -2.99 -10.41
C PHE A 133 6.93 -4.42 -10.18
N LEU A 134 5.69 -4.57 -9.71
CA LEU A 134 5.06 -5.85 -9.44
C LEU A 134 3.66 -5.88 -10.05
N THR A 135 3.39 -6.92 -10.84
CA THR A 135 2.05 -7.27 -11.29
C THR A 135 1.73 -8.68 -10.82
N VAL A 136 0.63 -8.82 -10.09
CA VAL A 136 0.13 -10.10 -9.58
C VAL A 136 -1.25 -10.32 -10.17
N GLU A 137 -1.35 -11.20 -11.14
CA GLU A 137 -2.64 -11.69 -11.66
C GLU A 137 -3.12 -12.83 -10.78
N THR A 138 -4.24 -12.65 -10.11
CA THR A 138 -4.75 -13.58 -9.10
C THR A 138 -5.51 -14.75 -9.71
N PHE A 139 -5.53 -15.87 -8.99
CA PHE A 139 -6.19 -17.11 -9.41
C PHE A 139 -7.70 -16.92 -9.66
N LYS A 140 -8.38 -16.19 -8.79
CA LYS A 140 -9.78 -15.80 -8.90
C LYS A 140 -9.96 -14.31 -8.65
N ALA A 141 -11.19 -13.82 -8.79
CA ALA A 141 -11.53 -12.43 -8.62
C ALA A 141 -11.33 -11.92 -7.19
N LEU A 142 -10.83 -10.69 -7.09
CA LEU A 142 -10.72 -9.90 -5.87
C LEU A 142 -11.90 -8.93 -5.76
N ASN A 143 -12.12 -8.44 -4.54
CA ASN A 143 -12.96 -7.26 -4.28
C ASN A 143 -12.04 -6.04 -4.13
N PRO A 144 -11.89 -5.19 -5.17
CA PRO A 144 -10.91 -4.10 -5.17
C PRO A 144 -11.18 -3.03 -4.13
N GLU A 145 -12.46 -2.78 -3.79
CA GLU A 145 -12.88 -1.71 -2.87
C GLU A 145 -12.35 -1.92 -1.46
N ASN A 146 -12.20 -3.17 -1.04
CA ASN A 146 -11.73 -3.52 0.30
C ASN A 146 -10.21 -3.78 0.35
N CYS A 147 -9.53 -3.81 -0.82
CA CYS A 147 -8.11 -4.06 -0.88
C CYS A 147 -7.30 -2.85 -0.39
N THR A 148 -6.32 -3.10 0.47
CA THR A 148 -5.46 -2.06 1.05
C THR A 148 -3.98 -2.42 0.94
N TRP A 149 -3.12 -1.42 1.14
CA TRP A 149 -1.69 -1.63 1.28
C TRP A 149 -1.12 -0.67 2.32
N ASP A 150 -0.08 -1.12 3.02
CA ASP A 150 0.58 -0.36 4.08
C ASP A 150 2.10 -0.57 4.07
N TYR A 151 2.85 0.42 4.56
CA TYR A 151 4.26 0.24 4.89
C TYR A 151 4.36 -0.50 6.23
N ASN A 152 4.81 -1.75 6.20
CA ASN A 152 4.91 -2.57 7.41
C ASN A 152 6.24 -2.38 8.16
N SER A 153 7.33 -2.18 7.43
CA SER A 153 8.66 -1.91 7.98
C SER A 153 9.53 -1.26 6.92
N VAL A 154 10.74 -0.82 7.33
CA VAL A 154 11.70 -0.27 6.38
C VAL A 154 11.93 -1.24 5.22
N GLY A 155 11.49 -0.82 4.04
CA GLY A 155 11.66 -1.60 2.82
C GLY A 155 10.69 -2.74 2.58
N ARG A 156 9.59 -2.79 3.30
CA ARG A 156 8.52 -3.75 3.06
C ARG A 156 7.18 -3.06 2.92
N VAL A 157 6.44 -3.49 1.93
CA VAL A 157 5.04 -3.09 1.71
C VAL A 157 4.18 -4.33 1.84
N THR A 158 3.14 -4.24 2.64
CA THR A 158 2.17 -5.32 2.83
C THR A 158 0.86 -4.96 2.14
N PHE A 159 0.32 -5.88 1.37
CA PHE A 159 -1.00 -5.78 0.76
C PHE A 159 -1.95 -6.73 1.45
N THR A 160 -3.14 -6.24 1.76
CA THR A 160 -4.27 -7.04 2.22
C THR A 160 -5.31 -7.04 1.11
N LEU A 161 -5.50 -8.20 0.47
CA LEU A 161 -6.40 -8.35 -0.66
C LEU A 161 -7.60 -9.17 -0.22
N PHE A 162 -8.79 -8.70 -0.54
CA PHE A 162 -10.04 -9.39 -0.24
C PHE A 162 -10.49 -10.22 -1.42
N LYS A 163 -10.82 -11.47 -1.16
CA LYS A 163 -11.36 -12.40 -2.15
C LYS A 163 -12.85 -12.09 -2.38
N ASN A 164 -13.30 -12.21 -3.62
CA ASN A 164 -14.73 -12.10 -3.93
C ASN A 164 -15.50 -13.32 -3.42
N GLU A 165 -14.88 -14.50 -3.47
CA GLU A 165 -15.44 -15.74 -2.98
C GLU A 165 -14.67 -16.27 -1.77
N THR A 166 -15.42 -16.69 -0.73
CA THR A 166 -14.86 -17.26 0.51
C THR A 166 -14.39 -18.67 0.30
N GLN A 167 -13.11 -18.85 -0.06
CA GLN A 167 -12.49 -20.16 -0.23
C GLN A 167 -10.97 -20.13 -0.16
N TYR A 168 -10.35 -21.25 0.14
CA TYR A 168 -8.91 -21.39 -0.03
C TYR A 168 -8.54 -21.55 -1.51
N TRP A 169 -7.54 -20.80 -1.96
CA TRP A 169 -7.04 -20.94 -3.31
C TRP A 169 -5.87 -21.94 -3.36
N PRO A 170 -5.82 -22.85 -4.33
CA PRO A 170 -4.73 -23.81 -4.46
C PRO A 170 -3.40 -23.12 -4.85
N ARG A 171 -3.48 -21.93 -5.41
CA ARG A 171 -2.35 -21.09 -5.80
C ARG A 171 -2.75 -19.63 -5.82
N LEU A 172 -1.76 -18.73 -5.69
CA LEU A 172 -2.01 -17.28 -5.76
C LEU A 172 -2.31 -16.81 -7.19
N LEU A 173 -1.47 -17.26 -8.12
CA LEU A 173 -1.47 -16.75 -9.49
C LEU A 173 -2.45 -17.50 -10.40
N LYS A 174 -2.98 -16.78 -11.39
CA LYS A 174 -3.74 -17.38 -12.49
C LYS A 174 -2.91 -18.37 -13.29
N ALA A 175 -1.64 -17.99 -13.56
CA ALA A 175 -0.68 -18.87 -14.20
C ALA A 175 -0.35 -20.09 -13.34
N LYS A 176 -0.13 -21.26 -13.96
CA LYS A 176 0.28 -22.49 -13.27
C LYS A 176 1.75 -22.43 -12.81
N SER A 177 2.60 -21.71 -13.54
CA SER A 177 4.02 -21.58 -13.23
C SER A 177 4.24 -20.57 -12.09
N LYS A 178 5.09 -20.96 -11.14
CA LYS A 178 5.50 -20.09 -10.03
C LYS A 178 6.73 -19.26 -10.44
N PRO A 179 6.68 -17.93 -10.40
CA PRO A 179 7.86 -17.11 -10.66
C PRO A 179 8.89 -17.24 -9.52
N GLY A 180 10.18 -17.13 -9.86
CA GLY A 180 11.28 -17.33 -8.91
C GLY A 180 11.33 -16.32 -7.76
N ASN A 181 10.71 -15.15 -7.92
CA ASN A 181 10.63 -14.11 -6.89
C ASN A 181 9.41 -14.24 -5.95
N MET A 182 8.58 -15.28 -6.08
CA MET A 182 7.43 -15.56 -5.23
C MET A 182 7.74 -16.64 -4.21
N HIS A 183 7.45 -16.39 -2.94
CA HIS A 183 7.65 -17.31 -1.83
C HIS A 183 6.40 -17.44 -0.96
N VAL A 184 6.31 -18.51 -0.18
CA VAL A 184 5.28 -18.66 0.86
C VAL A 184 5.72 -17.87 2.08
N TRP A 185 4.80 -17.12 2.68
CA TRP A 185 5.04 -16.40 3.94
C TRP A 185 4.71 -17.32 5.12
N TRP A 186 5.67 -18.15 5.51
CA TRP A 186 5.47 -19.21 6.50
C TRP A 186 5.03 -18.69 7.87
N ASP A 187 5.68 -17.65 8.39
CA ASP A 187 5.36 -17.10 9.72
C ASP A 187 3.92 -16.57 9.75
N MET A 188 3.52 -15.87 8.70
CA MET A 188 2.17 -15.37 8.56
C MET A 188 1.16 -16.51 8.41
N LYS A 189 1.49 -17.52 7.61
CA LYS A 189 0.65 -18.68 7.41
C LYS A 189 0.38 -19.41 8.73
N GLN A 190 1.43 -19.70 9.52
CA GLN A 190 1.28 -20.36 10.81
C GLN A 190 0.44 -19.53 11.79
N ARG A 191 0.65 -18.22 11.82
CA ARG A 191 -0.15 -17.31 12.66
C ARG A 191 -1.63 -17.34 12.27
N LEU A 192 -1.95 -17.24 10.98
CA LEU A 192 -3.33 -17.28 10.48
C LEU A 192 -4.00 -18.62 10.75
N GLU A 193 -3.29 -19.74 10.59
CA GLU A 193 -3.80 -21.07 10.90
C GLU A 193 -4.10 -21.25 12.40
N LYS A 194 -3.28 -20.65 13.27
CA LYS A 194 -3.51 -20.64 14.72
C LYS A 194 -4.73 -19.80 15.08
N GLU A 195 -4.82 -18.58 14.56
CA GLU A 195 -5.97 -17.68 14.76
C GLU A 195 -7.28 -18.33 14.30
N GLU A 196 -7.29 -19.00 13.14
CA GLU A 196 -8.46 -19.68 12.61
C GLU A 196 -8.90 -20.88 13.48
N LYS A 197 -7.94 -21.63 14.01
CA LYS A 197 -8.22 -22.74 14.96
C LYS A 197 -8.81 -22.23 16.25
N GLU A 198 -8.27 -21.15 16.79
CA GLU A 198 -8.77 -20.52 18.03
C GLU A 198 -10.19 -19.96 17.83
N GLU A 199 -10.43 -19.31 16.70
CA GLU A 199 -11.76 -18.80 16.36
C GLU A 199 -12.80 -19.91 16.21
N THR A 200 -12.43 -20.98 15.51
CA THR A 200 -13.32 -22.15 15.33
C THR A 200 -13.67 -22.76 16.69
N LYS A 201 -12.71 -22.89 17.58
CA LYS A 201 -12.90 -23.40 18.94
C LYS A 201 -13.84 -22.54 19.77
N ARG A 202 -13.67 -21.21 19.70
CA ARG A 202 -14.56 -20.25 20.37
C ARG A 202 -16.00 -20.35 19.85
N LEU A 203 -16.17 -20.44 18.54
CA LEU A 203 -17.49 -20.57 17.92
C LEU A 203 -18.18 -21.91 18.28
N GLU A 204 -17.42 -23.00 18.39
CA GLU A 204 -17.97 -24.29 18.85
C GLU A 204 -18.37 -24.25 20.35
N GLU A 205 -17.58 -23.62 21.19
CA GLU A 205 -17.89 -23.44 22.60
C GLU A 205 -19.13 -22.56 22.81
N GLU A 206 -19.25 -21.48 22.03
CA GLU A 206 -20.42 -20.60 22.04
C GLU A 206 -21.70 -21.33 21.58
N LYS A 207 -21.62 -22.09 20.51
CA LYS A 207 -22.74 -22.95 20.04
C LYS A 207 -23.16 -23.98 21.09
N LYS A 208 -22.21 -24.58 21.80
CA LYS A 208 -22.52 -25.51 22.89
C LYS A 208 -23.21 -24.79 24.09
N ARG A 209 -22.76 -23.57 24.39
CA ARG A 209 -23.41 -22.76 25.43
C ARG A 209 -24.84 -22.41 25.05
N LEU A 210 -25.06 -21.93 23.82
CA LEU A 210 -26.40 -21.57 23.35
C LEU A 210 -27.35 -22.78 23.38
N LYS A 211 -26.92 -23.95 22.91
CA LYS A 211 -27.72 -25.18 22.95
C LYS A 211 -28.11 -25.57 24.40
N LYS A 212 -27.15 -25.47 25.35
CA LYS A 212 -27.47 -25.74 26.76
C LYS A 212 -28.50 -24.77 27.32
N GLN A 213 -28.41 -23.49 26.98
CA GLN A 213 -29.37 -22.47 27.40
C GLN A 213 -30.77 -22.72 26.80
N GLU A 214 -30.84 -23.13 25.55
CA GLU A 214 -32.08 -23.50 24.89
C GLU A 214 -32.73 -24.74 25.57
N GLU A 215 -31.95 -25.80 25.81
CA GLU A 215 -32.41 -27.00 26.50
C GLU A 215 -32.88 -26.69 27.93
N GLU A 216 -32.20 -25.84 28.68
CA GLU A 216 -32.63 -25.41 30.02
C GLU A 216 -33.92 -24.56 29.99
N ALA A 217 -34.03 -23.69 28.98
CA ALA A 217 -35.22 -22.87 28.79
C ALA A 217 -36.44 -23.72 28.41
N GLU A 218 -36.24 -24.75 27.58
CA GLU A 218 -37.28 -25.69 27.19
C GLU A 218 -37.73 -26.56 28.37
N LYS A 219 -36.80 -27.06 29.21
CA LYS A 219 -37.12 -27.77 30.45
C LYS A 219 -37.96 -26.91 31.39
N LYS A 220 -37.57 -25.65 31.64
CA LYS A 220 -38.34 -24.72 32.46
C LYS A 220 -39.73 -24.41 31.89
N ARG A 221 -39.88 -24.39 30.57
CA ARG A 221 -41.22 -24.25 29.93
C ARG A 221 -42.09 -25.46 30.14
N ASN A 222 -41.56 -26.67 30.00
CA ASN A 222 -42.27 -27.92 30.19
C ASN A 222 -42.66 -28.15 31.62
N GLU A 223 -41.79 -27.79 32.59
CA GLU A 223 -42.11 -27.81 34.04
C GLU A 223 -43.26 -26.84 34.42
N LYS A 224 -43.26 -25.63 33.85
CA LYS A 224 -44.35 -24.68 34.04
C LYS A 224 -45.67 -25.15 33.44
N ASN A 225 -45.63 -25.78 32.25
CA ASN A 225 -46.83 -26.33 31.61
C ASN A 225 -47.38 -27.54 32.36
N ASN A 226 -46.54 -28.36 32.99
CA ASN A 226 -46.97 -29.52 33.77
C ASN A 226 -47.54 -29.10 35.12
N SER A 227 -46.96 -28.06 35.73
CA SER A 227 -47.47 -27.46 37.00
C SER A 227 -48.85 -26.80 36.82
N SER A 228 -49.09 -26.14 35.65
CA SER A 228 -50.39 -25.54 35.37
C SER A 228 -51.46 -26.58 35.00
N ARG A 229 -51.10 -27.78 34.53
CA ARG A 229 -51.99 -28.86 34.21
C ARG A 229 -52.45 -29.63 35.45
N SER A 230 -51.56 -29.83 36.44
CA SER A 230 -51.89 -30.45 37.71
C SER A 230 -52.81 -29.60 38.57
N SER A 231 -52.76 -28.26 38.45
CA SER A 231 -53.67 -27.35 39.19
C SER A 231 -55.05 -27.23 38.55
N SER A 232 -55.21 -27.58 37.27
CA SER A 232 -56.53 -27.62 36.59
C SER A 232 -57.27 -28.93 36.80
N GLU A 233 -56.59 -30.06 37.03
CA GLU A 233 -57.21 -31.35 37.37
C GLU A 233 -57.66 -31.41 38.85
N ALA A 234 -57.03 -30.68 39.75
CA ALA A 234 -57.45 -30.63 41.17
C ALA A 234 -58.74 -29.81 41.38
N ASN A 235 -59.17 -28.99 40.43
CA ASN A 235 -60.39 -28.16 40.57
C ASN A 235 -61.62 -28.75 39.87
N SER A 236 -61.53 -29.92 39.23
CA SER A 236 -62.66 -30.55 38.55
C SER A 236 -63.27 -31.76 39.31
N THR A 237 -62.81 -32.09 40.55
CA THR A 237 -63.24 -33.23 41.32
C THR A 237 -64.10 -32.86 42.57
N SER A 238 -64.58 -31.63 42.73
CA SER A 238 -65.31 -31.19 43.91
C SER A 238 -66.74 -30.67 43.64
N THR A 239 -67.41 -31.15 42.55
CA THR A 239 -68.79 -30.75 42.29
C THR A 239 -69.59 -31.91 41.78
N THR A 240 -69.82 -32.97 42.65
CA THR A 240 -70.90 -33.93 42.41
C THR A 240 -71.20 -34.70 43.74
N THR A 241 -71.89 -34.06 44.71
CA THR A 241 -72.72 -34.74 45.64
C THR A 241 -73.79 -33.76 46.16
N ASN A 242 -75.00 -34.17 46.05
CA ASN A 242 -76.21 -33.71 46.72
C ASN A 242 -77.25 -32.98 45.87
N SER A 243 -78.21 -33.76 45.41
CA SER A 243 -79.60 -33.65 45.99
C SER A 243 -80.45 -34.78 45.45
N SER A 244 -80.68 -35.70 46.39
CA SER A 244 -81.80 -36.60 46.42
C SER A 244 -82.97 -35.83 47.02
N THR A 245 -84.16 -35.92 46.45
CA THR A 245 -85.45 -36.14 47.14
C THR A 245 -86.60 -35.87 46.17
N LYS A 246 -87.42 -36.90 46.00
CA LYS A 246 -88.83 -36.97 46.28
C LYS A 246 -89.76 -36.01 45.48
N GLU A 247 -90.85 -36.29 44.96
CA GLU A 247 -91.97 -37.24 45.19
C GLU A 247 -92.97 -37.02 44.08
N ASP A 248 -93.72 -38.15 43.80
CA ASP A 248 -95.17 -38.28 43.66
C ASP A 248 -95.94 -37.58 42.51
N LEU A 249 -96.48 -38.36 41.71
CA LEU A 249 -97.87 -38.74 41.25
C LEU A 249 -97.92 -39.16 39.78
#